data_b0ce96a9472e596310f2c3d487509470
#
_entry.id   b0ce96a9472e596310f2c3d487509470
#
_cell.length_a   1.000
_cell.length_b   1.000
_cell.length_c   1.000
_cell.angle_alpha   90.00
_cell.angle_beta   90.00
_cell.angle_gamma   90.00
#
_symmetry.space_group_name_H-M   'P 1'
#
loop_
_entity.id
_entity.type
_entity.pdbx_description
1 polymer ?
#
loop_
_entity_poly.entity_id
_entity_poly.type
_entity_poly.pdbx_seq_one_letter_code
_entity_poly.pdbx_strand_id
1 'polypeptide(L)'
;MTSRASRPFAGSVRWAVVPHVPRPPFRLYAGPERAPIEVTDVETVIAAARKGEAALTYLVESKARPVLILNDPPGQGFEEVTALRLVRFSRLTPDERERIRRQEEPLLFHLDPERFDLPDENAAIVPSLVRVHVDAIDAGQPVGVLDVNELRVLGERIIEFYGFDTRNLLERTIQELAGRRRAGSTG
;
A
#
# COMPACT_ATOMS: atom_id res chain seq x y z
N MET A 1 21.73 23.47 7.61
CA MET A 1 21.52 22.84 6.29
C MET A 1 20.13 22.22 6.30
N THR A 2 19.15 22.85 5.69
CA THR A 2 17.78 22.32 5.56
C THR A 2 17.82 21.18 4.56
N SER A 3 17.69 19.94 5.07
CA SER A 3 17.54 18.75 4.22
C SER A 3 16.32 19.00 3.31
N ARG A 4 16.55 18.98 2.00
CA ARG A 4 15.49 19.10 1.01
C ARG A 4 14.56 17.92 1.21
N ALA A 5 13.30 18.18 1.60
CA ALA A 5 12.29 17.14 1.75
C ALA A 5 12.28 16.24 0.50
N SER A 6 12.57 14.96 0.66
CA SER A 6 12.58 14.03 -0.48
C SER A 6 11.19 13.44 -0.63
N ARG A 7 10.63 13.54 -1.84
CA ARG A 7 9.34 12.91 -2.15
C ARG A 7 9.43 11.38 -1.99
N PRO A 8 8.35 10.72 -1.55
CA PRO A 8 8.29 9.27 -1.58
C PRO A 8 8.42 8.75 -3.02
N PHE A 9 9.09 7.62 -3.21
CA PHE A 9 9.26 6.98 -4.51
C PHE A 9 9.19 5.45 -4.38
N ALA A 10 8.91 4.77 -5.48
CA ALA A 10 8.78 3.32 -5.54
C ALA A 10 10.03 2.61 -5.00
N GLY A 11 9.84 1.60 -4.16
CA GLY A 11 10.92 0.84 -3.49
C GLY A 11 11.46 1.47 -2.23
N SER A 12 11.11 2.71 -1.89
CA SER A 12 11.55 3.32 -0.63
C SER A 12 10.74 2.82 0.57
N VAL A 13 11.42 2.53 1.69
CA VAL A 13 10.78 2.30 2.98
C VAL A 13 10.79 3.59 3.79
N ARG A 14 9.63 4.00 4.26
CA ARG A 14 9.44 5.25 5.01
C ARG A 14 8.49 5.07 6.17
N TRP A 15 8.64 5.91 7.19
CA TRP A 15 7.63 6.04 8.23
C TRP A 15 6.40 6.78 7.68
N ALA A 16 5.23 6.27 7.99
CA ALA A 16 3.95 6.87 7.59
C ALA A 16 2.90 6.71 8.68
N VAL A 17 1.96 7.64 8.74
CA VAL A 17 0.75 7.52 9.55
C VAL A 17 -0.24 6.66 8.79
N VAL A 18 -0.39 5.41 9.20
CA VAL A 18 -1.24 4.42 8.52
C VAL A 18 -2.52 4.22 9.31
N PRO A 19 -3.69 4.45 8.71
CA PRO A 19 -4.97 4.20 9.35
C PRO A 19 -5.18 2.70 9.56
N HIS A 20 -5.83 2.34 10.66
CA HIS A 20 -6.36 1.00 10.86
C HIS A 20 -7.54 0.78 9.91
N VAL A 21 -7.70 -0.44 9.43
CA VAL A 21 -8.92 -0.82 8.70
C VAL A 21 -10.10 -0.66 9.67
N PRO A 22 -11.10 0.16 9.34
CA PRO A 22 -12.26 0.33 10.19
C PRO A 22 -12.95 -1.00 10.46
N ARG A 23 -13.29 -1.25 11.73
CA ARG A 23 -14.05 -2.44 12.16
C ARG A 23 -15.15 -1.99 13.10
N PRO A 24 -16.30 -2.67 13.14
CA PRO A 24 -17.31 -2.40 14.15
C PRO A 24 -16.76 -2.56 15.58
N PRO A 25 -17.20 -1.73 16.53
CA PRO A 25 -18.10 -0.60 16.36
C PRO A 25 -17.43 0.57 15.64
N PHE A 26 -18.15 1.19 14.68
CA PHE A 26 -17.68 2.38 13.98
C PHE A 26 -17.90 3.61 14.86
N ARG A 27 -16.94 4.52 14.90
CA ARG A 27 -17.08 5.83 15.51
C ARG A 27 -17.34 6.87 14.44
N LEU A 28 -18.54 7.41 14.43
CA LEU A 28 -19.00 8.38 13.43
C LEU A 28 -19.16 9.75 14.07
N TYR A 29 -18.74 10.78 13.34
CA TYR A 29 -19.06 12.17 13.66
C TYR A 29 -20.33 12.61 12.91
N ALA A 30 -21.33 13.00 13.66
CA ALA A 30 -22.58 13.59 13.12
C ALA A 30 -22.49 15.12 12.98
N GLY A 31 -21.31 15.71 13.10
CA GLY A 31 -21.02 17.15 13.00
C GLY A 31 -19.90 17.60 13.91
N PRO A 32 -19.30 18.79 13.67
CA PRO A 32 -18.07 19.24 14.34
C PRO A 32 -18.20 19.47 15.85
N GLU A 33 -19.42 19.67 16.35
CA GLU A 33 -19.67 19.98 17.77
C GLU A 33 -20.25 18.80 18.57
N ARG A 34 -20.38 17.62 17.98
CA ARG A 34 -21.01 16.46 18.62
C ARG A 34 -19.98 15.40 18.98
N ALA A 35 -20.19 14.76 20.13
CA ALA A 35 -19.41 13.58 20.50
C ALA A 35 -19.56 12.47 19.45
N PRO A 36 -18.54 11.65 19.21
CA PRO A 36 -18.63 10.52 18.30
C PRO A 36 -19.74 9.56 18.71
N ILE A 37 -20.52 9.09 17.74
CA ILE A 37 -21.54 8.07 17.92
C ILE A 37 -20.93 6.72 17.59
N GLU A 38 -21.10 5.73 18.47
CA GLU A 38 -20.72 4.35 18.17
C GLU A 38 -21.85 3.64 17.41
N VAL A 39 -21.53 3.10 16.24
CA VAL A 39 -22.45 2.33 15.41
C VAL A 39 -21.86 0.94 15.19
N THR A 40 -22.55 -0.07 15.67
CA THR A 40 -22.16 -1.49 15.53
C THR A 40 -22.71 -2.12 14.25
N ASP A 41 -23.78 -1.54 13.71
CA ASP A 41 -24.51 -2.07 12.57
C ASP A 41 -24.11 -1.35 11.27
N VAL A 42 -23.48 -2.09 10.37
CA VAL A 42 -23.06 -1.61 9.04
C VAL A 42 -24.27 -1.20 8.19
N GLU A 43 -25.40 -1.88 8.32
CA GLU A 43 -26.59 -1.61 7.52
C GLU A 43 -27.15 -0.22 7.80
N THR A 44 -27.10 0.22 9.06
CA THR A 44 -27.48 1.59 9.44
C THR A 44 -26.60 2.64 8.73
N VAL A 45 -25.31 2.40 8.63
CA VAL A 45 -24.36 3.29 7.94
C VAL A 45 -24.64 3.34 6.44
N ILE A 46 -24.89 2.17 5.82
CA ILE A 46 -25.22 2.06 4.39
C ILE A 46 -26.59 2.72 4.10
N ALA A 47 -27.57 2.53 4.97
CA ALA A 47 -28.89 3.13 4.80
C ALA A 47 -28.85 4.66 4.85
N ALA A 48 -28.07 5.25 5.77
CA ALA A 48 -27.84 6.69 5.85
C ALA A 48 -27.17 7.21 4.57
N ALA A 49 -26.13 6.54 4.08
CA ALA A 49 -25.46 6.90 2.84
C ALA A 49 -26.37 6.84 1.61
N ARG A 50 -27.25 5.84 1.51
CA ARG A 50 -28.22 5.69 0.42
C ARG A 50 -29.29 6.78 0.39
N LYS A 51 -29.61 7.38 1.54
CA LYS A 51 -30.57 8.49 1.63
C LYS A 51 -29.99 9.83 1.19
N GLY A 52 -28.72 9.89 0.79
CA GLY A 52 -28.04 11.13 0.44
C GLY A 52 -27.80 12.04 1.64
N GLU A 53 -27.94 11.51 2.85
CA GLU A 53 -27.57 12.20 4.08
C GLU A 53 -26.06 12.47 4.08
N ALA A 54 -25.67 13.61 4.61
CA ALA A 54 -24.34 14.18 4.55
C ALA A 54 -23.20 13.17 4.76
N ALA A 55 -22.07 13.44 4.14
CA ALA A 55 -20.86 12.62 4.28
C ALA A 55 -20.59 12.27 5.74
N LEU A 56 -20.53 10.98 6.03
CA LEU A 56 -20.24 10.49 7.37
C LEU A 56 -18.73 10.57 7.60
N THR A 57 -18.31 11.26 8.63
CA THR A 57 -16.90 11.34 9.01
C THR A 57 -16.59 10.21 10.00
N TYR A 58 -15.66 9.32 9.64
CA TYR A 58 -15.19 8.27 10.51
C TYR A 58 -14.00 8.73 11.34
N LEU A 59 -13.99 8.34 12.62
CA LEU A 59 -12.76 8.35 13.41
C LEU A 59 -12.03 7.04 13.17
N VAL A 60 -10.87 7.13 12.57
CA VAL A 60 -9.99 5.97 12.35
C VAL A 60 -8.74 6.13 13.20
N GLU A 61 -8.51 5.14 14.07
CA GLU A 61 -7.23 5.06 14.77
C GLU A 61 -6.10 4.88 13.75
N SER A 62 -5.05 5.67 13.91
CA SER A 62 -3.88 5.62 13.04
C SER A 62 -2.62 5.39 13.89
N LYS A 63 -1.63 4.71 13.31
CA LYS A 63 -0.33 4.51 13.93
C LYS A 63 0.79 4.85 12.98
N ALA A 64 1.83 5.50 13.49
CA ALA A 64 3.08 5.63 12.74
C ALA A 64 3.74 4.26 12.58
N ARG A 65 4.03 3.87 11.34
CA ARG A 65 4.63 2.58 10.99
C ARG A 65 5.53 2.74 9.76
N PRO A 66 6.59 1.94 9.64
CA PRO A 66 7.28 1.84 8.37
C PRO A 66 6.38 1.15 7.34
N VAL A 67 6.43 1.65 6.11
CA VAL A 67 5.74 1.11 4.94
C VAL A 67 6.69 1.07 3.74
N LEU A 68 6.50 0.11 2.86
CA LEU A 68 7.22 0.03 1.60
C LEU A 68 6.37 0.65 0.49
N ILE A 69 6.85 1.72 -0.11
CA ILE A 69 6.17 2.45 -1.18
C ILE A 69 6.27 1.67 -2.50
N LEU A 70 5.17 1.51 -3.21
CA LEU A 70 5.11 0.73 -4.45
C LEU A 70 5.10 1.57 -5.72
N ASN A 71 4.69 2.83 -5.64
CA ASN A 71 4.63 3.72 -6.80
C ASN A 71 5.04 5.13 -6.41
N ASP A 72 5.54 5.86 -7.39
CA ASP A 72 5.75 7.31 -7.26
C ASP A 72 4.39 8.02 -7.19
N PRO A 73 4.29 9.16 -6.49
CA PRO A 73 3.09 9.97 -6.53
C PRO A 73 2.76 10.35 -7.98
N PRO A 74 1.54 10.06 -8.49
CA PRO A 74 1.23 10.19 -9.92
C PRO A 74 1.13 11.63 -10.45
N GLY A 75 1.54 12.62 -9.67
CA GLY A 75 1.57 14.02 -10.10
C GLY A 75 0.31 14.81 -9.78
N GLN A 76 0.12 15.97 -10.41
CA GLN A 76 -0.88 16.97 -10.03
C GLN A 76 -2.28 16.40 -9.74
N GLY A 77 -2.74 16.55 -8.49
CA GLY A 77 -4.08 16.19 -8.03
C GLY A 77 -4.21 14.79 -7.42
N PHE A 78 -3.18 13.95 -7.47
CA PHE A 78 -3.15 12.65 -6.78
C PHE A 78 -1.97 12.63 -5.80
N GLU A 79 -2.26 12.95 -4.56
CA GLU A 79 -1.26 13.03 -3.50
C GLU A 79 -1.20 11.75 -2.66
N GLU A 80 -1.62 10.62 -3.23
CA GLU A 80 -1.60 9.33 -2.58
C GLU A 80 -0.63 8.36 -3.26
N VAL A 81 0.05 7.56 -2.45
CA VAL A 81 0.85 6.42 -2.90
C VAL A 81 0.25 5.12 -2.40
N THR A 82 0.51 4.04 -3.13
CA THR A 82 0.23 2.68 -2.67
C THR A 82 1.44 2.16 -1.94
N ALA A 83 1.22 1.53 -0.79
CA ALA A 83 2.30 0.97 0.02
C ALA A 83 1.91 -0.39 0.61
N LEU A 84 2.92 -1.19 0.98
CA LEU A 84 2.77 -2.41 1.76
C LEU A 84 3.05 -2.12 3.23
N ARG A 85 2.26 -2.72 4.10
CA ARG A 85 2.57 -2.77 5.53
C ARG A 85 3.71 -3.73 5.79
N LEU A 86 4.46 -3.45 6.86
CA LEU A 86 5.52 -4.33 7.32
C LEU A 86 5.10 -5.11 8.57
N VAL A 87 5.63 -6.31 8.71
CA VAL A 87 5.57 -7.12 9.93
C VAL A 87 6.95 -7.26 10.53
N ARG A 88 7.05 -7.11 11.86
CA ARG A 88 8.30 -7.31 12.61
C ARG A 88 8.54 -8.79 12.83
N PHE A 89 9.78 -9.22 12.70
CA PHE A 89 10.19 -10.60 12.96
C PHE A 89 10.01 -11.00 14.42
N SER A 90 10.08 -10.07 15.38
CA SER A 90 9.77 -10.33 16.79
C SER A 90 8.36 -10.90 17.02
N ARG A 91 7.46 -10.77 16.04
CA ARG A 91 6.08 -11.32 16.08
C ARG A 91 5.92 -12.67 15.40
N LEU A 92 6.97 -13.19 14.79
CA LEU A 92 6.98 -14.44 14.02
C LEU A 92 7.69 -15.53 14.79
N THR A 93 7.32 -16.77 14.52
CA THR A 93 8.03 -17.96 15.05
C THR A 93 9.42 -18.07 14.40
N PRO A 94 10.38 -18.78 15.02
CA PRO A 94 11.71 -19.00 14.44
C PRO A 94 11.66 -19.63 13.04
N ASP A 95 10.78 -20.61 12.83
CA ASP A 95 10.63 -21.32 11.55
C ASP A 95 10.07 -20.38 10.45
N GLU A 96 9.09 -19.53 10.79
CA GLU A 96 8.58 -18.51 9.86
C GLU A 96 9.67 -17.53 9.46
N ARG A 97 10.47 -17.05 10.41
CA ARG A 97 11.58 -16.12 10.12
C ARG A 97 12.57 -16.73 9.14
N GLU A 98 12.94 -18.00 9.34
CA GLU A 98 13.91 -18.67 8.47
C GLU A 98 13.34 -18.87 7.05
N ARG A 99 12.08 -19.28 6.91
CA ARG A 99 11.40 -19.40 5.62
C ARG A 99 11.33 -18.06 4.89
N ILE A 100 11.06 -16.97 5.61
CA ILE A 100 10.99 -15.63 5.03
C ILE A 100 12.39 -15.18 4.55
N ARG A 101 13.44 -15.38 5.34
CA ARG A 101 14.83 -15.08 4.93
C ARG A 101 15.24 -15.82 3.67
N ARG A 102 14.81 -17.06 3.52
CA ARG A 102 15.03 -17.88 2.31
C ARG A 102 14.09 -17.52 1.15
N GLN A 103 13.22 -16.54 1.33
CA GLN A 103 12.21 -16.15 0.33
C GLN A 103 11.23 -17.30 -0.04
N GLU A 104 11.06 -18.29 0.83
CA GLU A 104 10.16 -19.44 0.65
C GLU A 104 8.71 -19.10 1.04
N GLU A 105 8.47 -17.93 1.64
CA GLU A 105 7.13 -17.47 2.03
C GLU A 105 6.59 -16.47 1.01
N PRO A 106 5.64 -16.87 0.14
CA PRO A 106 5.21 -16.03 -0.98
C PRO A 106 4.47 -14.76 -0.55
N LEU A 107 3.84 -14.78 0.64
CA LEU A 107 3.07 -13.66 1.15
C LEU A 107 3.90 -12.63 1.91
N LEU A 108 5.16 -12.92 2.18
CA LEU A 108 6.06 -12.07 2.93
C LEU A 108 7.36 -11.86 2.17
N PHE A 109 7.73 -10.60 1.95
CA PHE A 109 8.98 -10.25 1.27
C PHE A 109 9.98 -9.72 2.30
N HIS A 110 11.10 -10.42 2.48
CA HIS A 110 12.14 -10.08 3.45
C HIS A 110 12.82 -8.75 3.11
N LEU A 111 13.03 -7.93 4.14
CA LEU A 111 13.83 -6.72 4.09
C LEU A 111 15.11 -6.96 4.88
N ASP A 112 16.27 -6.94 4.20
CA ASP A 112 17.58 -7.19 4.80
C ASP A 112 17.90 -6.13 5.88
N PRO A 113 18.08 -6.51 7.16
CA PRO A 113 18.30 -5.56 8.25
C PRO A 113 19.62 -4.76 8.09
N GLU A 114 20.59 -5.23 7.31
CA GLU A 114 21.81 -4.48 7.04
C GLU A 114 21.59 -3.28 6.10
N ARG A 115 20.52 -3.31 5.32
CA ARG A 115 20.17 -2.28 4.33
C ARG A 115 19.05 -1.36 4.75
N PHE A 116 18.25 -1.80 5.71
CA PHE A 116 17.07 -1.05 6.18
C PHE A 116 17.25 -0.71 7.67
N ASP A 117 17.42 0.59 7.95
CA ASP A 117 17.57 1.11 9.32
C ASP A 117 16.21 1.08 10.06
N LEU A 118 15.78 -0.14 10.41
CA LEU A 118 14.54 -0.41 11.15
C LEU A 118 14.88 -0.97 12.54
N PRO A 119 14.05 -0.66 13.57
CA PRO A 119 14.28 -1.13 14.95
C PRO A 119 14.26 -2.66 15.12
N ASP A 120 13.78 -3.40 14.14
CA ASP A 120 13.66 -4.86 14.13
C ASP A 120 13.78 -5.33 12.68
N GLU A 121 14.16 -6.58 12.45
CA GLU A 121 14.08 -7.23 11.15
C GLU A 121 12.61 -7.29 10.71
N ASN A 122 12.34 -6.99 9.45
CA ASN A 122 10.98 -6.82 8.93
C ASN A 122 10.78 -7.58 7.62
N ALA A 123 9.51 -7.86 7.32
CA ALA A 123 9.09 -8.28 5.99
C ALA A 123 7.87 -7.46 5.52
N ALA A 124 7.82 -7.19 4.22
CA ALA A 124 6.65 -6.57 3.61
C ALA A 124 5.55 -7.61 3.40
N ILE A 125 4.32 -7.26 3.78
CA ILE A 125 3.15 -8.14 3.69
C ILE A 125 2.49 -7.93 2.33
N VAL A 126 2.73 -8.84 1.38
CA VAL A 126 2.22 -8.76 0.00
C VAL A 126 0.72 -8.50 -0.08
N PRO A 127 -0.16 -9.19 0.67
CA PRO A 127 -1.61 -8.94 0.64
C PRO A 127 -2.05 -7.66 1.38
N SER A 128 -1.14 -6.87 1.96
CA SER A 128 -1.52 -5.74 2.81
C SER A 128 -1.26 -4.39 2.13
N LEU A 129 -1.90 -4.17 0.99
CA LEU A 129 -1.89 -2.87 0.30
C LEU A 129 -2.64 -1.82 1.12
N VAL A 130 -2.05 -0.64 1.22
CA VAL A 130 -2.66 0.55 1.82
C VAL A 130 -2.41 1.76 0.92
N ARG A 131 -3.37 2.69 0.90
CA ARG A 131 -3.17 4.01 0.29
C ARG A 131 -2.78 4.99 1.39
N VAL A 132 -1.78 5.79 1.13
CA VAL A 132 -1.24 6.76 2.08
C VAL A 132 -1.07 8.10 1.37
N HIS A 133 -1.62 9.16 1.96
CA HIS A 133 -1.41 10.52 1.47
C HIS A 133 0.05 10.92 1.67
N VAL A 134 0.64 11.64 0.73
CA VAL A 134 2.06 12.01 0.79
C VAL A 134 2.41 12.82 2.04
N ASP A 135 1.50 13.67 2.52
CA ASP A 135 1.69 14.46 3.75
C ASP A 135 1.64 13.61 5.03
N ALA A 136 1.15 12.38 4.95
CA ALA A 136 1.18 11.43 6.06
C ALA A 136 2.46 10.58 6.08
N ILE A 137 3.40 10.83 5.16
CA ILE A 137 4.68 10.13 5.02
C ILE A 137 5.80 11.06 5.49
N ASP A 138 6.75 10.49 6.24
CA ASP A 138 7.94 11.24 6.66
C ASP A 138 8.71 11.77 5.43
N ALA A 139 8.91 13.09 5.42
CA ALA A 139 9.63 13.81 4.38
C ALA A 139 11.16 13.68 4.48
N GLY A 140 11.67 12.99 5.51
CA GLY A 140 13.08 12.70 5.71
C GLY A 140 13.67 11.75 4.65
N GLN A 141 14.86 11.27 4.90
CA GLN A 141 15.46 10.22 4.07
C GLN A 141 14.72 8.89 4.28
N PRO A 142 14.60 8.05 3.24
CA PRO A 142 14.06 6.70 3.42
C PRO A 142 14.98 5.90 4.37
N VAL A 143 14.39 5.03 5.17
CA VAL A 143 15.14 4.10 6.04
C VAL A 143 15.82 2.98 5.26
N GLY A 144 15.50 2.83 3.98
CA GLY A 144 16.11 1.91 3.05
C GLY A 144 15.40 1.94 1.70
N VAL A 145 16.02 1.36 0.69
CA VAL A 145 15.51 1.32 -0.69
C VAL A 145 15.75 -0.06 -1.28
N LEU A 146 14.73 -0.65 -1.89
CA LEU A 146 14.85 -1.87 -2.69
C LEU A 146 15.63 -1.57 -3.98
N ASP A 147 16.46 -2.51 -4.40
CA ASP A 147 17.04 -2.45 -5.73
C ASP A 147 16.05 -2.88 -6.83
N VAL A 148 16.44 -2.72 -8.08
CA VAL A 148 15.58 -3.02 -9.25
C VAL A 148 15.16 -4.49 -9.31
N ASN A 149 16.05 -5.42 -8.92
CA ASN A 149 15.72 -6.85 -8.93
C ASN A 149 14.75 -7.21 -7.81
N GLU A 150 14.94 -6.66 -6.63
CA GLU A 150 14.02 -6.82 -5.49
C GLU A 150 12.64 -6.27 -5.81
N LEU A 151 12.56 -5.08 -6.43
CA LEU A 151 11.29 -4.50 -6.89
C LEU A 151 10.61 -5.38 -7.93
N ARG A 152 11.35 -5.97 -8.86
CA ARG A 152 10.81 -6.90 -9.85
C ARG A 152 10.24 -8.14 -9.19
N VAL A 153 11.00 -8.79 -8.29
CA VAL A 153 10.54 -10.00 -7.57
C VAL A 153 9.32 -9.70 -6.71
N LEU A 154 9.30 -8.57 -6.02
CA LEU A 154 8.14 -8.14 -5.24
C LEU A 154 6.93 -7.88 -6.14
N GLY A 155 7.12 -7.22 -7.28
CA GLY A 155 6.07 -6.97 -8.27
C GLY A 155 5.47 -8.27 -8.80
N GLU A 156 6.28 -9.26 -9.12
CA GLU A 156 5.84 -10.60 -9.54
C GLU A 156 4.97 -11.28 -8.49
N ARG A 157 5.36 -11.23 -7.20
CA ARG A 157 4.57 -11.78 -6.09
C ARG A 157 3.23 -11.05 -5.90
N ILE A 158 3.21 -9.73 -6.04
CA ILE A 158 1.96 -8.93 -5.95
C ILE A 158 1.02 -9.33 -7.09
N ILE A 159 1.53 -9.42 -8.31
CA ILE A 159 0.77 -9.82 -9.50
C ILE A 159 0.19 -11.22 -9.32
N GLU A 160 1.01 -12.18 -8.87
CA GLU A 160 0.59 -13.55 -8.62
C GLU A 160 -0.48 -13.63 -7.53
N PHE A 161 -0.27 -12.93 -6.41
CA PHE A 161 -1.21 -12.93 -5.29
C PHE A 161 -2.59 -12.38 -5.67
N TYR A 162 -2.64 -11.26 -6.42
CA TYR A 162 -3.90 -10.65 -6.82
C TYR A 162 -4.51 -11.28 -8.08
N GLY A 163 -3.89 -12.30 -8.64
CA GLY A 163 -4.41 -13.04 -9.80
C GLY A 163 -4.48 -12.21 -11.07
N PHE A 164 -3.66 -11.18 -11.21
CA PHE A 164 -3.56 -10.44 -12.46
C PHE A 164 -2.97 -11.35 -13.54
N ASP A 165 -3.82 -11.83 -14.43
CA ASP A 165 -3.38 -12.60 -15.60
C ASP A 165 -2.67 -11.67 -16.61
N THR A 166 -1.39 -11.42 -16.30
CA THR A 166 -0.54 -10.56 -17.12
C THR A 166 -0.30 -11.15 -18.53
N ARG A 167 -0.43 -12.48 -18.71
CA ARG A 167 -0.28 -13.11 -20.03
C ARG A 167 -1.42 -12.69 -20.95
N ASN A 168 -2.65 -12.81 -20.49
CA ASN A 168 -3.82 -12.37 -21.25
C ASN A 168 -3.81 -10.87 -21.54
N LEU A 169 -3.33 -10.05 -20.60
CA LEU A 169 -3.22 -8.61 -20.81
C LEU A 169 -2.16 -8.29 -21.88
N LEU A 170 -1.01 -8.94 -21.82
CA LEU A 170 0.07 -8.77 -22.80
C LEU A 170 -0.33 -9.27 -24.19
N GLU A 171 -0.95 -10.44 -24.28
CA GLU A 171 -1.45 -11.00 -25.55
C GLU A 171 -2.50 -10.10 -26.20
N ARG A 172 -3.47 -9.59 -25.44
CA ARG A 172 -4.44 -8.61 -25.94
C ARG A 172 -3.78 -7.34 -26.42
N THR A 173 -2.83 -6.80 -25.67
CA THR A 173 -2.10 -5.58 -26.06
C THR A 173 -1.29 -5.81 -27.35
N ILE A 174 -0.62 -6.95 -27.49
CA ILE A 174 0.13 -7.32 -28.71
C ILE A 174 -0.83 -7.46 -29.89
N GLN A 175 -1.97 -8.12 -29.72
CA GLN A 175 -2.98 -8.29 -30.79
C GLN A 175 -3.57 -6.93 -31.22
N GLU A 176 -3.87 -6.04 -30.27
CA GLU A 176 -4.36 -4.68 -30.59
C GLU A 176 -3.32 -3.85 -31.35
N LEU A 177 -2.05 -3.90 -30.95
CA LEU A 177 -0.96 -3.22 -31.62
C LEU A 177 -0.71 -3.79 -33.04
N ALA A 178 -0.79 -5.11 -33.19
CA ALA A 178 -0.67 -5.76 -34.51
C ALA A 178 -1.86 -5.42 -35.42
N GLY A 179 -3.07 -5.34 -34.87
CA GLY A 179 -4.27 -4.91 -35.62
C GLY A 179 -4.19 -3.46 -36.12
N ARG A 180 -3.70 -2.55 -35.29
CA ARG A 180 -3.51 -1.13 -35.66
C ARG A 180 -2.47 -0.94 -36.77
N ARG A 181 -1.38 -1.72 -36.75
CA ARG A 181 -0.36 -1.67 -37.80
C ARG A 181 -0.91 -2.14 -39.16
N ARG A 182 -1.80 -3.14 -39.18
CA ARG A 182 -2.42 -3.62 -40.43
C ARG A 182 -3.44 -2.63 -41.02
N ALA A 183 -4.19 -1.95 -40.15
CA ALA A 183 -5.16 -0.95 -40.54
C ALA A 183 -4.52 0.36 -41.09
N GLY A 184 -3.31 0.70 -40.63
CA GLY A 184 -2.57 1.88 -41.09
C GLY A 184 -1.74 1.67 -42.35
N SER A 185 -1.65 0.42 -42.89
CA SER A 185 -0.86 0.09 -44.10
C SER A 185 -1.71 -0.01 -45.39
N THR A 186 -3.00 0.31 -45.31
CA THR A 186 -3.95 0.24 -46.45
C THR A 186 -4.49 1.62 -46.85
N GLY A 187 -3.73 2.69 -46.55
CA GLY A 187 -4.04 4.06 -46.94
C GLY A 187 -2.97 4.64 -47.90
#